data_a78dc07362b6a993da79d52ccecb1037
#
_entry.id   a78dc07362b6a993da79d52ccecb1037
#
_cell.length_a   1.000
_cell.length_b   1.000
_cell.length_c   1.000
_cell.angle_alpha   90.00
_cell.angle_beta   90.00
_cell.angle_gamma   90.00
#
_symmetry.space_group_name_H-M   'P 1'
#
loop_
_entity.id
_entity.type
_entity.pdbx_description
1 polymer ?
#
loop_
_entity_poly.entity_id
_entity_poly.type
_entity_poly.pdbx_seq_one_letter_code
_entity_poly.pdbx_strand_id
1 'polypeptide(L)'
;MSSEIFIKNKTALITLIAACFVVLISLGVRQTFGLFFMDFKNDLDISITQSGLAIGIQMLMWGLTGPIFGAIADKYGGHKAICLAFVFYILGIYFLYAGPNTGIFFQIDLGLLVGIGLGGTAISIPMSIVGKHFPLSNRTIAMSIVTAVGSLGYFISPLYTSYSLIKNGWVDTLFVFTILLFIGLIIAFFVRSPSAAQSIEKPNDQSTFDALKEAFKNKSYVLLTSGFFVCGFHITLVGTHVPKYVIDRGLESWTAAAILSLIGLFNIFGSLLSGYLSTKISKKIILSSIYTLRGISIILFIFLPASNINAFIFGASFGFLWLSTVPATSGIVAHIFGTKYLGILYGIVFLSHQVGSF
;
A
#
# COMPACT_ATOMS: atom_id res chain seq x y z
N MET A 1 -0.47 -12.65 -28.36
CA MET A 1 -1.18 -12.83 -27.07
C MET A 1 -2.41 -11.94 -27.15
N SER A 2 -3.57 -12.53 -27.37
CA SER A 2 -4.73 -11.84 -27.94
C SER A 2 -5.36 -10.85 -26.98
N SER A 3 -5.39 -9.59 -27.36
CA SER A 3 -6.20 -8.49 -26.80
C SER A 3 -7.70 -8.82 -26.69
N GLU A 4 -8.16 -9.83 -27.39
CA GLU A 4 -9.56 -10.26 -27.43
C GLU A 4 -10.14 -10.77 -26.10
N ILE A 5 -9.31 -11.33 -25.18
CA ILE A 5 -9.79 -11.90 -23.91
C ILE A 5 -10.15 -10.80 -22.91
N PHE A 6 -9.44 -9.66 -22.94
CA PHE A 6 -9.73 -8.51 -22.09
C PHE A 6 -11.03 -7.80 -22.48
N ILE A 7 -11.42 -7.85 -23.75
CA ILE A 7 -12.57 -7.09 -24.31
C ILE A 7 -13.87 -7.89 -24.17
N LYS A 8 -13.85 -9.21 -24.15
CA LYS A 8 -15.06 -10.06 -24.14
C LYS A 8 -15.84 -10.03 -22.83
N ASN A 9 -15.21 -9.70 -21.67
CA ASN A 9 -15.93 -9.59 -20.40
C ASN A 9 -15.95 -8.14 -19.89
N LYS A 10 -16.96 -7.39 -20.32
CA LYS A 10 -17.16 -5.98 -19.98
C LYS A 10 -17.14 -5.72 -18.46
N THR A 11 -17.71 -6.64 -17.67
CA THR A 11 -17.71 -6.53 -16.20
C THR A 11 -16.30 -6.66 -15.61
N ALA A 12 -15.49 -7.59 -16.11
CA ALA A 12 -14.10 -7.75 -15.67
C ALA A 12 -13.24 -6.51 -15.98
N LEU A 13 -13.43 -5.94 -17.17
CA LEU A 13 -12.70 -4.72 -17.58
C LEU A 13 -13.12 -3.51 -16.72
N ILE A 14 -14.42 -3.30 -16.50
CA ILE A 14 -14.93 -2.21 -15.64
C ILE A 14 -14.39 -2.39 -14.21
N THR A 15 -14.43 -3.61 -13.67
CA THR A 15 -13.90 -3.92 -12.33
C THR A 15 -12.40 -3.64 -12.25
N LEU A 16 -11.62 -4.01 -13.26
CA LEU A 16 -10.18 -3.74 -13.33
C LEU A 16 -9.90 -2.23 -13.30
N ILE A 17 -10.56 -1.46 -14.18
CA ILE A 17 -10.39 0.00 -14.26
C ILE A 17 -10.80 0.66 -12.94
N ALA A 18 -11.96 0.30 -12.38
CA ALA A 18 -12.43 0.84 -11.11
C ALA A 18 -11.47 0.50 -9.95
N ALA A 19 -10.98 -0.74 -9.87
CA ALA A 19 -10.01 -1.15 -8.87
C ALA A 19 -8.68 -0.37 -8.98
N CYS A 20 -8.23 -0.10 -10.21
CA CYS A 20 -7.04 0.74 -10.46
C CYS A 20 -7.21 2.15 -9.87
N PHE A 21 -8.35 2.81 -10.12
CA PHE A 21 -8.60 4.16 -9.58
C PHE A 21 -8.80 4.17 -8.07
N VAL A 22 -9.48 3.17 -7.50
CA VAL A 22 -9.60 2.98 -6.04
C VAL A 22 -8.22 2.94 -5.39
N VAL A 23 -7.32 2.11 -5.91
CA VAL A 23 -5.97 1.95 -5.35
C VAL A 23 -5.13 3.21 -5.58
N LEU A 24 -5.21 3.83 -6.76
CA LEU A 24 -4.52 5.08 -7.08
C LEU A 24 -4.86 6.18 -6.08
N ILE A 25 -6.15 6.42 -5.83
CA ILE A 25 -6.61 7.46 -4.90
C ILE A 25 -6.19 7.11 -3.47
N SER A 26 -6.49 5.90 -3.02
CA SER A 26 -6.24 5.47 -1.65
C SER A 26 -4.75 5.53 -1.28
N LEU A 27 -3.88 4.95 -2.10
CA LEU A 27 -2.45 4.94 -1.86
C LEU A 27 -1.79 6.30 -2.12
N GLY A 28 -2.33 7.07 -3.09
CA GLY A 28 -1.86 8.42 -3.37
C GLY A 28 -2.02 9.33 -2.15
N VAL A 29 -3.21 9.39 -1.57
CA VAL A 29 -3.47 10.18 -0.35
C VAL A 29 -2.58 9.70 0.79
N ARG A 30 -2.52 8.39 1.03
CA ARG A 30 -1.71 7.81 2.12
C ARG A 30 -0.23 8.20 2.03
N GLN A 31 0.34 8.26 0.84
CA GLN A 31 1.78 8.49 0.65
C GLN A 31 2.23 9.89 1.08
N THR A 32 1.32 10.83 1.22
CA THR A 32 1.65 12.24 1.42
C THR A 32 1.68 12.69 2.85
N PHE A 33 1.20 11.90 3.82
CA PHE A 33 1.04 12.35 5.21
C PHE A 33 2.34 12.83 5.86
N GLY A 34 3.49 12.28 5.50
CA GLY A 34 4.78 12.75 5.98
C GLY A 34 5.11 14.21 5.59
N LEU A 35 4.48 14.74 4.54
CA LEU A 35 4.66 16.13 4.10
C LEU A 35 3.93 17.14 5.00
N PHE A 36 2.88 16.71 5.71
CA PHE A 36 2.06 17.56 6.60
C PHE A 36 2.64 17.72 8.01
N PHE A 37 3.69 17.00 8.39
CA PHE A 37 4.17 16.95 9.77
C PHE A 37 4.56 18.32 10.32
N MET A 38 5.12 19.19 9.48
CA MET A 38 5.50 20.54 9.90
C MET A 38 4.28 21.44 10.09
N ASP A 39 3.27 21.31 9.21
CA ASP A 39 2.01 22.05 9.34
C ASP A 39 1.25 21.62 10.60
N PHE A 40 1.13 20.32 10.86
CA PHE A 40 0.52 19.80 12.09
C PHE A 40 1.23 20.26 13.35
N LYS A 41 2.57 20.34 13.32
CA LYS A 41 3.35 20.87 14.44
C LYS A 41 3.10 22.36 14.66
N ASN A 42 3.07 23.15 13.62
CA ASN A 42 3.00 24.60 13.71
C ASN A 42 1.59 25.11 14.04
N ASP A 43 0.57 24.49 13.42
CA ASP A 43 -0.80 24.98 13.47
C ASP A 43 -1.67 24.26 14.54
N LEU A 44 -1.36 22.98 14.83
CA LEU A 44 -2.13 22.14 15.75
C LEU A 44 -1.38 21.81 17.05
N ASP A 45 -0.12 22.24 17.19
CA ASP A 45 0.79 21.85 18.30
C ASP A 45 0.96 20.33 18.45
N ILE A 46 0.81 19.59 17.33
CA ILE A 46 1.01 18.13 17.29
C ILE A 46 2.48 17.83 17.02
N SER A 47 3.16 17.23 18.00
CA SER A 47 4.58 16.90 17.85
C SER A 47 4.85 15.93 16.70
N ILE A 48 6.07 15.95 16.15
CA ILE A 48 6.52 14.98 15.12
C ILE A 48 6.37 13.53 15.61
N THR A 49 6.62 13.29 16.90
CA THR A 49 6.44 11.97 17.53
C THR A 49 4.97 11.55 17.52
N GLN A 50 4.04 12.45 17.83
CA GLN A 50 2.60 12.17 17.78
C GLN A 50 2.14 11.90 16.33
N SER A 51 2.64 12.66 15.35
CA SER A 51 2.37 12.42 13.94
C SER A 51 2.90 11.06 13.49
N GLY A 52 4.13 10.71 13.89
CA GLY A 52 4.71 9.39 13.64
C GLY A 52 3.90 8.25 14.28
N LEU A 53 3.44 8.42 15.53
CA LEU A 53 2.59 7.45 16.23
C LEU A 53 1.24 7.26 15.50
N ALA A 54 0.62 8.33 15.01
CA ALA A 54 -0.61 8.23 14.23
C ALA A 54 -0.40 7.40 12.95
N ILE A 55 0.72 7.60 12.23
CA ILE A 55 1.07 6.76 11.07
C ILE A 55 1.33 5.31 11.49
N GLY A 56 1.99 5.07 12.62
CA GLY A 56 2.17 3.73 13.16
C GLY A 56 0.82 3.03 13.41
N ILE A 57 -0.09 3.66 14.16
CA ILE A 57 -1.45 3.16 14.39
C ILE A 57 -2.17 2.89 13.06
N GLN A 58 -2.04 3.80 12.09
CA GLN A 58 -2.61 3.65 10.75
C GLN A 58 -2.13 2.36 10.06
N MET A 59 -0.82 2.07 10.13
CA MET A 59 -0.26 0.85 9.55
C MET A 59 -0.78 -0.40 10.25
N LEU A 60 -0.80 -0.39 11.58
CA LEU A 60 -1.31 -1.52 12.36
C LEU A 60 -2.80 -1.79 12.05
N MET A 61 -3.62 -0.74 12.02
CA MET A 61 -5.05 -0.87 11.70
C MET A 61 -5.28 -1.35 10.28
N TRP A 62 -4.48 -0.88 9.31
CA TRP A 62 -4.51 -1.41 7.94
C TRP A 62 -4.27 -2.94 7.91
N GLY A 63 -3.25 -3.42 8.64
CA GLY A 63 -2.95 -4.85 8.71
C GLY A 63 -4.07 -5.67 9.36
N LEU A 64 -4.60 -5.19 10.48
CA LEU A 64 -5.64 -5.89 11.26
C LEU A 64 -7.00 -5.92 10.55
N THR A 65 -7.36 -4.85 9.85
CA THR A 65 -8.68 -4.73 9.22
C THR A 65 -8.75 -5.30 7.81
N GLY A 66 -7.59 -5.51 7.14
CA GLY A 66 -7.54 -6.16 5.83
C GLY A 66 -8.29 -7.50 5.76
N PRO A 67 -8.01 -8.47 6.63
CA PRO A 67 -8.75 -9.73 6.70
C PRO A 67 -10.26 -9.55 6.97
N ILE A 68 -10.64 -8.56 7.77
CA ILE A 68 -12.06 -8.25 8.08
C ILE A 68 -12.76 -7.78 6.81
N PHE A 69 -12.18 -6.82 6.08
CA PHE A 69 -12.72 -6.38 4.80
C PHE A 69 -12.70 -7.47 3.73
N GLY A 70 -11.72 -8.37 3.77
CA GLY A 70 -11.71 -9.58 2.95
C GLY A 70 -12.93 -10.46 3.19
N ALA A 71 -13.24 -10.76 4.44
CA ALA A 71 -14.43 -11.53 4.83
C ALA A 71 -15.74 -10.82 4.44
N ILE A 72 -15.82 -9.50 4.61
CA ILE A 72 -16.97 -8.70 4.17
C ILE A 72 -17.11 -8.77 2.64
N ALA A 73 -16.00 -8.65 1.89
CA ALA A 73 -16.00 -8.72 0.44
C ALA A 73 -16.45 -10.10 -0.07
N ASP A 74 -16.04 -11.18 0.59
CA ASP A 74 -16.45 -12.54 0.23
C ASP A 74 -17.92 -12.80 0.53
N LYS A 75 -18.44 -12.31 1.67
CA LYS A 75 -19.83 -12.54 2.08
C LYS A 75 -20.83 -11.60 1.44
N TYR A 76 -20.50 -10.32 1.34
CA TYR A 76 -21.45 -9.27 0.94
C TYR A 76 -21.13 -8.62 -0.40
N GLY A 77 -20.00 -8.95 -1.00
CA GLY A 77 -19.51 -8.42 -2.28
C GLY A 77 -18.47 -7.32 -2.13
N GLY A 78 -17.52 -7.28 -3.07
CA GLY A 78 -16.35 -6.41 -3.01
C GLY A 78 -16.66 -4.91 -2.95
N HIS A 79 -17.67 -4.45 -3.73
CA HIS A 79 -18.06 -3.04 -3.73
C HIS A 79 -18.51 -2.57 -2.34
N LYS A 80 -19.29 -3.38 -1.59
CA LYS A 80 -19.75 -3.01 -0.25
C LYS A 80 -18.61 -2.90 0.75
N ALA A 81 -17.66 -3.83 0.69
CA ALA A 81 -16.48 -3.80 1.54
C ALA A 81 -15.63 -2.54 1.27
N ILE A 82 -15.36 -2.23 0.00
CA ILE A 82 -14.54 -1.07 -0.39
C ILE A 82 -15.29 0.24 -0.06
N CYS A 83 -16.61 0.32 -0.32
CA CYS A 83 -17.39 1.51 0.03
C CYS A 83 -17.38 1.76 1.54
N LEU A 84 -17.60 0.73 2.37
CA LEU A 84 -17.51 0.86 3.83
C LEU A 84 -16.13 1.36 4.28
N ALA A 85 -15.07 0.83 3.68
CA ALA A 85 -13.71 1.25 3.96
C ALA A 85 -13.45 2.71 3.58
N PHE A 86 -13.98 3.18 2.42
CA PHE A 86 -13.90 4.59 2.06
C PHE A 86 -14.64 5.50 3.03
N VAL A 87 -15.77 5.06 3.60
CA VAL A 87 -16.47 5.85 4.63
C VAL A 87 -15.55 6.12 5.82
N PHE A 88 -14.84 5.11 6.34
CA PHE A 88 -13.87 5.31 7.42
C PHE A 88 -12.72 6.23 6.99
N TYR A 89 -12.20 6.07 5.78
CA TYR A 89 -11.12 6.90 5.27
C TYR A 89 -11.55 8.37 5.14
N ILE A 90 -12.73 8.62 4.57
CA ILE A 90 -13.30 9.96 4.41
C ILE A 90 -13.53 10.61 5.78
N LEU A 91 -14.12 9.88 6.74
CA LEU A 91 -14.34 10.39 8.09
C LEU A 91 -13.03 10.76 8.78
N GLY A 92 -11.98 9.92 8.65
CA GLY A 92 -10.67 10.20 9.22
C GLY A 92 -10.05 11.48 8.65
N ILE A 93 -10.06 11.66 7.33
CA ILE A 93 -9.54 12.89 6.71
C ILE A 93 -10.41 14.10 7.03
N TYR A 94 -11.73 13.96 7.01
CA TYR A 94 -12.66 15.04 7.32
C TYR A 94 -12.48 15.55 8.75
N PHE A 95 -12.48 14.67 9.74
CA PHE A 95 -12.31 15.07 11.14
C PHE A 95 -10.91 15.63 11.44
N LEU A 96 -9.91 15.22 10.67
CA LEU A 96 -8.54 15.73 10.80
C LEU A 96 -8.44 17.25 10.55
N TYR A 97 -9.29 17.85 9.71
CA TYR A 97 -9.28 19.29 9.47
C TYR A 97 -10.53 20.03 9.98
N ALA A 98 -11.64 19.33 10.21
CA ALA A 98 -12.90 19.91 10.64
C ALA A 98 -13.24 19.63 12.11
N GLY A 99 -12.55 18.68 12.74
CA GLY A 99 -12.79 18.24 14.12
C GLY A 99 -11.89 18.91 15.15
N PRO A 100 -12.02 18.50 16.43
CA PRO A 100 -11.14 18.94 17.50
C PRO A 100 -9.74 18.31 17.34
N ASN A 101 -8.80 19.07 16.84
CA ASN A 101 -7.44 18.62 16.49
C ASN A 101 -6.52 18.50 17.73
N THR A 102 -6.95 17.80 18.77
CA THR A 102 -6.16 17.64 19.99
C THR A 102 -5.79 16.19 20.26
N GLY A 103 -4.52 15.96 20.63
CA GLY A 103 -4.02 14.73 21.24
C GLY A 103 -4.64 13.42 20.74
N ILE A 104 -5.64 12.91 21.45
CA ILE A 104 -6.26 11.62 21.16
C ILE A 104 -7.11 11.64 19.85
N PHE A 105 -7.77 12.75 19.52
CA PHE A 105 -8.58 12.85 18.31
C PHE A 105 -7.71 12.78 17.07
N PHE A 106 -6.55 13.39 17.06
CA PHE A 106 -5.59 13.26 15.97
C PHE A 106 -5.17 11.79 15.74
N GLN A 107 -4.96 11.01 16.82
CA GLN A 107 -4.65 9.59 16.73
C GLN A 107 -5.83 8.77 16.19
N ILE A 108 -7.05 9.12 16.58
CA ILE A 108 -8.26 8.46 16.08
C ILE A 108 -8.44 8.77 14.60
N ASP A 109 -8.33 10.03 14.21
CA ASP A 109 -8.64 10.47 12.85
C ASP A 109 -7.59 9.96 11.84
N LEU A 110 -6.33 10.32 12.01
CA LEU A 110 -5.25 9.94 11.12
C LEU A 110 -4.79 8.48 11.31
N GLY A 111 -4.78 8.01 12.55
CA GLY A 111 -4.33 6.67 12.88
C GLY A 111 -5.41 5.61 12.68
N LEU A 112 -6.46 5.66 13.50
CA LEU A 112 -7.47 4.60 13.55
C LEU A 112 -8.37 4.61 12.30
N LEU A 113 -9.07 5.72 12.02
CA LEU A 113 -10.07 5.78 10.96
C LEU A 113 -9.45 5.63 9.57
N VAL A 114 -8.38 6.37 9.28
CA VAL A 114 -7.67 6.23 8.01
C VAL A 114 -7.07 4.82 7.87
N GLY A 115 -6.52 4.24 8.95
CA GLY A 115 -5.97 2.89 8.96
C GLY A 115 -7.02 1.83 8.65
N ILE A 116 -8.22 1.92 9.25
CA ILE A 116 -9.37 1.06 8.94
C ILE A 116 -9.73 1.21 7.45
N GLY A 117 -9.83 2.44 6.95
CA GLY A 117 -10.14 2.72 5.56
C GLY A 117 -9.15 2.09 4.58
N LEU A 118 -7.85 2.16 4.88
CA LEU A 118 -6.79 1.52 4.08
C LEU A 118 -6.93 -0.01 4.03
N GLY A 119 -7.42 -0.64 5.10
CA GLY A 119 -7.63 -2.09 5.15
C GLY A 119 -8.52 -2.61 4.02
N GLY A 120 -9.50 -1.83 3.55
CA GLY A 120 -10.39 -2.24 2.47
C GLY A 120 -10.12 -1.55 1.13
N THR A 121 -9.50 -0.37 1.11
CA THR A 121 -9.30 0.43 -0.12
C THR A 121 -7.92 0.26 -0.75
N ALA A 122 -6.92 -0.16 0.02
CA ALA A 122 -5.56 -0.37 -0.49
C ALA A 122 -5.46 -1.59 -1.42
N ILE A 123 -4.26 -2.09 -1.67
CA ILE A 123 -3.98 -3.07 -2.73
C ILE A 123 -4.75 -4.39 -2.56
N SER A 124 -4.83 -4.94 -1.32
CA SER A 124 -5.19 -6.34 -1.09
C SER A 124 -6.61 -6.70 -1.57
N ILE A 125 -7.61 -5.92 -1.20
CA ILE A 125 -9.01 -6.21 -1.52
C ILE A 125 -9.34 -5.94 -3.00
N PRO A 126 -9.04 -4.75 -3.58
CA PRO A 126 -9.27 -4.50 -4.99
C PRO A 126 -8.55 -5.51 -5.89
N MET A 127 -7.29 -5.84 -5.58
CA MET A 127 -6.49 -6.79 -6.33
C MET A 127 -7.06 -8.22 -6.25
N SER A 128 -7.52 -8.65 -5.08
CA SER A 128 -8.17 -9.96 -4.91
C SER A 128 -9.44 -10.09 -5.75
N ILE A 129 -10.28 -9.03 -5.76
CA ILE A 129 -11.51 -9.02 -6.57
C ILE A 129 -11.20 -9.09 -8.06
N VAL A 130 -10.23 -8.29 -8.53
CA VAL A 130 -9.77 -8.34 -9.92
C VAL A 130 -9.27 -9.74 -10.26
N GLY A 131 -8.44 -10.34 -9.39
CA GLY A 131 -7.90 -11.68 -9.59
C GLY A 131 -8.97 -12.77 -9.80
N LYS A 132 -10.15 -12.60 -9.20
CA LYS A 132 -11.29 -13.54 -9.36
C LYS A 132 -11.99 -13.42 -10.72
N HIS A 133 -11.84 -12.30 -11.44
CA HIS A 133 -12.44 -12.09 -12.76
C HIS A 133 -11.62 -12.62 -13.93
N PHE A 134 -10.33 -12.87 -13.72
CA PHE A 134 -9.42 -13.27 -14.80
C PHE A 134 -8.98 -14.73 -14.66
N PRO A 135 -8.87 -15.47 -15.78
CA PRO A 135 -8.35 -16.83 -15.79
C PRO A 135 -6.88 -16.86 -15.31
N LEU A 136 -6.41 -17.99 -14.82
CA LEU A 136 -5.07 -18.18 -14.27
C LEU A 136 -3.95 -17.64 -15.18
N SER A 137 -4.11 -17.78 -16.50
CA SER A 137 -3.15 -17.30 -17.50
C SER A 137 -2.95 -15.77 -17.49
N ASN A 138 -3.99 -14.99 -17.16
CA ASN A 138 -3.99 -13.52 -17.23
C ASN A 138 -4.16 -12.85 -15.87
N ARG A 139 -4.45 -13.64 -14.82
CA ARG A 139 -4.69 -13.15 -13.45
C ARG A 139 -3.55 -12.29 -12.94
N THR A 140 -2.31 -12.78 -13.06
CA THR A 140 -1.12 -12.05 -12.58
C THR A 140 -0.95 -10.72 -13.30
N ILE A 141 -1.20 -10.66 -14.61
CA ILE A 141 -1.11 -9.43 -15.39
C ILE A 141 -2.16 -8.43 -14.92
N ALA A 142 -3.41 -8.85 -14.73
CA ALA A 142 -4.48 -7.98 -14.27
C ALA A 142 -4.17 -7.42 -12.87
N MET A 143 -3.68 -8.25 -11.95
CA MET A 143 -3.27 -7.83 -10.61
C MET A 143 -2.07 -6.86 -10.65
N SER A 144 -1.11 -7.09 -11.55
CA SER A 144 0.04 -6.20 -11.74
C SER A 144 -0.36 -4.83 -12.28
N ILE A 145 -1.39 -4.76 -13.15
CA ILE A 145 -1.94 -3.48 -13.63
C ILE A 145 -2.50 -2.66 -12.46
N VAL A 146 -3.25 -3.27 -11.55
CA VAL A 146 -3.77 -2.58 -10.35
C VAL A 146 -2.64 -2.00 -9.51
N THR A 147 -1.57 -2.77 -9.29
CA THR A 147 -0.41 -2.32 -8.52
C THR A 147 0.35 -1.20 -9.23
N ALA A 148 0.55 -1.31 -10.54
CA ALA A 148 1.24 -0.30 -11.34
C ALA A 148 0.49 1.04 -11.36
N VAL A 149 -0.84 1.01 -11.54
CA VAL A 149 -1.67 2.23 -11.49
C VAL A 149 -1.73 2.80 -10.07
N GLY A 150 -1.75 1.96 -9.02
CA GLY A 150 -1.59 2.42 -7.63
C GLY A 150 -0.28 3.18 -7.42
N SER A 151 0.80 2.75 -8.06
CA SER A 151 2.11 3.44 -8.01
C SER A 151 2.11 4.81 -8.71
N LEU A 152 1.22 5.04 -9.69
CA LEU A 152 0.99 6.39 -10.23
C LEU A 152 0.41 7.34 -9.17
N GLY A 153 -0.42 6.83 -8.25
CA GLY A 153 -0.87 7.60 -7.09
C GLY A 153 0.30 8.05 -6.22
N TYR A 154 1.25 7.16 -5.95
CA TYR A 154 2.48 7.49 -5.23
C TYR A 154 3.35 8.53 -5.97
N PHE A 155 3.32 8.56 -7.30
CA PHE A 155 4.06 9.53 -8.10
C PHE A 155 3.38 10.90 -8.10
N ILE A 156 2.08 10.97 -8.37
CA ILE A 156 1.36 12.22 -8.63
C ILE A 156 1.06 12.96 -7.31
N SER A 157 0.60 12.24 -6.28
CA SER A 157 0.06 12.86 -5.07
C SER A 157 1.08 13.69 -4.28
N PRO A 158 2.35 13.29 -4.09
CA PRO A 158 3.32 14.12 -3.37
C PRO A 158 3.63 15.44 -4.09
N LEU A 159 3.68 15.44 -5.42
CA LEU A 159 3.90 16.67 -6.21
C LEU A 159 2.73 17.64 -6.04
N TYR A 160 1.50 17.13 -6.18
CA TYR A 160 0.29 17.91 -5.93
C TYR A 160 0.27 18.44 -4.49
N THR A 161 0.54 17.57 -3.51
CA THR A 161 0.51 17.95 -2.08
C THR A 161 1.50 19.05 -1.77
N SER A 162 2.75 18.91 -2.22
CA SER A 162 3.77 19.97 -1.99
C SER A 162 3.36 21.30 -2.59
N TYR A 163 2.82 21.31 -3.82
CA TYR A 163 2.30 22.53 -4.44
C TYR A 163 1.11 23.11 -3.65
N SER A 164 0.16 22.26 -3.25
CA SER A 164 -1.05 22.69 -2.56
C SER A 164 -0.78 23.20 -1.15
N LEU A 165 0.13 22.58 -0.40
CA LEU A 165 0.55 23.03 0.93
C LEU A 165 1.12 24.45 0.89
N ILE A 166 1.97 24.75 -0.09
CA ILE A 166 2.57 26.08 -0.24
C ILE A 166 1.53 27.13 -0.63
N LYS A 167 0.59 26.78 -1.54
CA LYS A 167 -0.33 27.75 -2.13
C LYS A 167 -1.62 27.94 -1.34
N ASN A 168 -2.18 26.86 -0.82
CA ASN A 168 -3.53 26.81 -0.24
C ASN A 168 -3.52 26.44 1.24
N GLY A 169 -2.40 25.90 1.75
CA GLY A 169 -2.30 25.37 3.13
C GLY A 169 -2.81 23.93 3.26
N TRP A 170 -2.62 23.38 4.46
CA TRP A 170 -2.92 21.98 4.75
C TRP A 170 -4.42 21.67 4.84
N VAL A 171 -5.24 22.59 5.33
CA VAL A 171 -6.69 22.43 5.45
C VAL A 171 -7.33 22.23 4.07
N ASP A 172 -7.04 23.13 3.13
CA ASP A 172 -7.58 23.06 1.77
C ASP A 172 -7.04 21.83 1.02
N THR A 173 -5.80 21.45 1.30
CA THR A 173 -5.22 20.22 0.73
C THR A 173 -5.96 18.97 1.20
N LEU A 174 -6.28 18.87 2.49
CA LEU A 174 -7.06 17.76 3.06
C LEU A 174 -8.53 17.79 2.59
N PHE A 175 -9.10 18.99 2.38
CA PHE A 175 -10.43 19.12 1.79
C PHE A 175 -10.47 18.53 0.37
N VAL A 176 -9.47 18.83 -0.47
CA VAL A 176 -9.36 18.22 -1.81
C VAL A 176 -9.19 16.71 -1.72
N PHE A 177 -8.42 16.19 -0.76
CA PHE A 177 -8.29 14.75 -0.54
C PHE A 177 -9.64 14.12 -0.14
N THR A 178 -10.44 14.80 0.67
CA THR A 178 -11.80 14.35 1.00
C THR A 178 -12.66 14.22 -0.26
N ILE A 179 -12.61 15.19 -1.17
CA ILE A 179 -13.31 15.11 -2.46
C ILE A 179 -12.80 13.93 -3.31
N LEU A 180 -11.48 13.74 -3.40
CA LEU A 180 -10.90 12.61 -4.14
C LEU A 180 -11.35 11.26 -3.55
N LEU A 181 -11.41 11.14 -2.22
CA LEU A 181 -11.89 9.94 -1.55
C LEU A 181 -13.40 9.71 -1.80
N PHE A 182 -14.22 10.76 -1.89
CA PHE A 182 -15.62 10.65 -2.31
C PHE A 182 -15.75 10.18 -3.76
N ILE A 183 -14.91 10.66 -4.66
CA ILE A 183 -14.82 10.13 -6.03
C ILE A 183 -14.43 8.65 -6.01
N GLY A 184 -13.47 8.28 -5.18
CA GLY A 184 -13.07 6.89 -4.96
C GLY A 184 -14.22 6.01 -4.45
N LEU A 185 -15.03 6.52 -3.52
CA LEU A 185 -16.25 5.86 -3.03
C LEU A 185 -17.26 5.60 -4.15
N ILE A 186 -17.51 6.59 -5.02
CA ILE A 186 -18.40 6.43 -6.17
C ILE A 186 -17.86 5.38 -7.15
N ILE A 187 -16.55 5.42 -7.44
CA ILE A 187 -15.90 4.45 -8.31
C ILE A 187 -15.94 3.04 -7.71
N ALA A 188 -15.87 2.89 -6.38
CA ALA A 188 -15.92 1.61 -5.69
C ALA A 188 -17.21 0.81 -5.97
N PHE A 189 -18.33 1.46 -6.29
CA PHE A 189 -19.58 0.77 -6.71
C PHE A 189 -19.39 -0.08 -7.97
N PHE A 190 -18.40 0.21 -8.79
CA PHE A 190 -18.10 -0.54 -10.00
C PHE A 190 -17.13 -1.70 -9.79
N VAL A 191 -16.53 -1.85 -8.58
CA VAL A 191 -15.65 -2.98 -8.22
C VAL A 191 -16.51 -4.16 -7.79
N ARG A 192 -17.07 -4.89 -8.76
CA ARG A 192 -17.99 -5.99 -8.50
C ARG A 192 -17.27 -7.31 -8.31
N SER A 193 -17.65 -8.09 -7.29
CA SER A 193 -17.20 -9.49 -7.15
C SER A 193 -17.91 -10.38 -8.17
N PRO A 194 -17.25 -11.42 -8.72
CA PRO A 194 -17.96 -12.45 -9.52
C PRO A 194 -19.03 -13.12 -8.66
N SER A 195 -20.11 -13.60 -9.30
CA SER A 195 -21.14 -14.37 -8.59
C SER A 195 -20.56 -15.67 -8.02
N ALA A 196 -21.05 -16.12 -6.87
CA ALA A 196 -20.57 -17.31 -6.14
C ALA A 196 -20.53 -18.61 -6.99
N ALA A 197 -21.27 -18.66 -8.09
CA ALA A 197 -21.27 -19.79 -9.05
C ALA A 197 -19.96 -19.95 -9.83
N GLN A 198 -19.02 -19.00 -9.77
CA GLN A 198 -17.75 -19.00 -10.52
C GLN A 198 -16.51 -19.35 -9.69
N SER A 199 -16.67 -19.60 -8.39
CA SER A 199 -15.55 -20.02 -7.54
C SER A 199 -15.26 -21.51 -7.73
N ILE A 200 -14.33 -21.85 -8.60
CA ILE A 200 -13.88 -23.21 -8.90
C ILE A 200 -12.83 -23.61 -7.85
N GLU A 201 -13.22 -23.77 -6.61
CA GLU A 201 -12.34 -24.42 -5.62
C GLU A 201 -13.12 -25.53 -4.89
N LYS A 202 -12.64 -26.78 -5.02
CA LYS A 202 -13.21 -27.94 -4.34
C LYS A 202 -12.97 -27.83 -2.82
N PRO A 203 -13.94 -28.23 -1.98
CA PRO A 203 -13.73 -28.32 -0.54
C PRO A 203 -12.59 -29.32 -0.26
N ASN A 204 -11.69 -28.95 0.59
CA ASN A 204 -10.63 -29.85 1.09
C ASN A 204 -10.73 -29.88 2.61
N ASP A 205 -10.47 -31.02 3.24
CA ASP A 205 -10.81 -31.35 4.63
C ASP A 205 -9.90 -30.69 5.69
N GLN A 206 -8.82 -29.99 5.29
CA GLN A 206 -7.94 -29.30 6.22
C GLN A 206 -8.57 -27.99 6.72
N SER A 207 -8.55 -27.76 8.05
CA SER A 207 -9.03 -26.49 8.60
C SER A 207 -8.02 -25.35 8.35
N THR A 208 -8.52 -24.13 8.33
CA THR A 208 -7.66 -22.92 8.25
C THR A 208 -6.66 -22.85 9.40
N PHE A 209 -7.07 -23.30 10.59
CA PHE A 209 -6.22 -23.32 11.78
C PHE A 209 -5.06 -24.31 11.63
N ASP A 210 -5.32 -25.50 11.07
CA ASP A 210 -4.27 -26.49 10.83
C ASP A 210 -3.26 -26.00 9.78
N ALA A 211 -3.73 -25.34 8.73
CA ALA A 211 -2.84 -24.71 7.73
C ALA A 211 -1.93 -23.64 8.35
N LEU A 212 -2.46 -22.82 9.26
CA LEU A 212 -1.66 -21.85 10.02
C LEU A 212 -0.63 -22.52 10.93
N LYS A 213 -1.05 -23.55 11.66
CA LYS A 213 -0.17 -24.33 12.56
C LYS A 213 0.98 -25.00 11.78
N GLU A 214 0.70 -25.54 10.60
CA GLU A 214 1.69 -26.08 9.69
C GLU A 214 2.66 -25.01 9.20
N ALA A 215 2.13 -23.86 8.78
CA ALA A 215 2.93 -22.74 8.28
C ALA A 215 3.93 -22.23 9.34
N PHE A 216 3.51 -22.05 10.59
CA PHE A 216 4.40 -21.60 11.65
C PHE A 216 5.45 -22.65 12.08
N LYS A 217 5.28 -23.94 11.75
CA LYS A 217 6.32 -24.96 11.89
C LYS A 217 7.36 -24.90 10.77
N ASN A 218 7.04 -24.29 9.65
CA ASN A 218 7.95 -24.20 8.49
C ASN A 218 8.93 -23.03 8.68
N LYS A 219 10.21 -23.37 8.87
CA LYS A 219 11.29 -22.38 9.08
C LYS A 219 11.37 -21.34 7.95
N SER A 220 11.16 -21.75 6.69
CA SER A 220 11.21 -20.84 5.55
C SER A 220 10.09 -19.82 5.59
N TYR A 221 8.89 -20.21 6.03
CA TYR A 221 7.76 -19.30 6.20
C TYR A 221 7.99 -18.30 7.34
N VAL A 222 8.50 -18.76 8.48
CA VAL A 222 8.82 -17.90 9.62
C VAL A 222 9.88 -16.87 9.25
N LEU A 223 10.97 -17.29 8.58
CA LEU A 223 12.01 -16.39 8.09
C LEU A 223 11.50 -15.39 7.06
N LEU A 224 10.62 -15.83 6.15
CA LEU A 224 9.97 -14.95 5.17
C LEU A 224 9.10 -13.89 5.88
N THR A 225 8.32 -14.29 6.86
CA THR A 225 7.46 -13.42 7.66
C THR A 225 8.28 -12.39 8.44
N SER A 226 9.38 -12.82 9.08
CA SER A 226 10.31 -11.93 9.77
C SER A 226 11.02 -10.97 8.82
N GLY A 227 11.41 -11.43 7.62
CA GLY A 227 11.98 -10.56 6.59
C GLY A 227 10.98 -9.51 6.10
N PHE A 228 9.70 -9.88 6.01
CA PHE A 228 8.66 -8.94 5.58
C PHE A 228 8.29 -7.91 6.65
N PHE A 229 8.51 -8.22 7.94
CA PHE A 229 8.50 -7.24 9.03
C PHE A 229 9.52 -6.12 8.77
N VAL A 230 10.77 -6.48 8.43
CA VAL A 230 11.82 -5.49 8.10
C VAL A 230 11.44 -4.67 6.87
N CYS A 231 10.73 -5.26 5.91
CA CYS A 231 10.19 -4.52 4.76
C CYS A 231 9.28 -3.38 5.21
N GLY A 232 8.33 -3.68 6.11
CA GLY A 232 7.41 -2.69 6.67
C GLY A 232 8.13 -1.55 7.36
N PHE A 233 9.08 -1.87 8.22
CA PHE A 233 9.94 -0.89 8.89
C PHE A 233 10.63 0.06 7.88
N HIS A 234 11.30 -0.47 6.86
CA HIS A 234 11.99 0.35 5.86
C HIS A 234 11.03 1.27 5.10
N ILE A 235 9.87 0.74 4.69
CA ILE A 235 8.90 1.50 3.90
C ILE A 235 8.31 2.66 4.72
N THR A 236 7.91 2.40 5.96
CA THR A 236 7.33 3.44 6.80
C THR A 236 8.38 4.45 7.24
N LEU A 237 9.59 4.01 7.62
CA LEU A 237 10.69 4.91 7.93
C LEU A 237 10.91 5.91 6.79
N VAL A 238 11.05 5.43 5.56
CA VAL A 238 11.33 6.29 4.41
C VAL A 238 10.10 7.12 4.02
N GLY A 239 8.94 6.50 3.86
CA GLY A 239 7.73 7.20 3.41
C GLY A 239 7.22 8.28 4.38
N THR A 240 7.52 8.13 5.67
CA THR A 240 6.99 9.00 6.73
C THR A 240 8.02 10.01 7.22
N HIS A 241 9.26 9.58 7.43
CA HIS A 241 10.26 10.41 8.11
C HIS A 241 11.28 11.08 7.17
N VAL A 242 11.47 10.57 5.94
CA VAL A 242 12.39 11.21 4.97
C VAL A 242 11.96 12.64 4.62
N PRO A 243 10.68 12.99 4.47
CA PRO A 243 10.29 14.38 4.24
C PRO A 243 10.85 15.34 5.29
N LYS A 244 10.67 15.00 6.57
CA LYS A 244 11.20 15.82 7.68
C LYS A 244 12.74 15.81 7.70
N TYR A 245 13.36 14.64 7.54
CA TYR A 245 14.82 14.51 7.52
C TYR A 245 15.49 15.38 6.45
N VAL A 246 14.89 15.47 5.28
CA VAL A 246 15.38 16.29 4.15
C VAL A 246 15.36 17.78 4.51
N ILE A 247 14.27 18.24 5.14
CA ILE A 247 14.13 19.62 5.61
C ILE A 247 15.16 19.92 6.70
N ASP A 248 15.36 19.01 7.67
CA ASP A 248 16.34 19.17 8.75
C ASP A 248 17.79 19.22 8.23
N ARG A 249 18.06 18.64 7.05
CA ARG A 249 19.35 18.72 6.36
C ARG A 249 19.50 19.98 5.50
N GLY A 250 18.55 20.92 5.57
CA GLY A 250 18.58 22.20 4.88
C GLY A 250 18.16 22.17 3.41
N LEU A 251 17.51 21.09 2.96
CA LEU A 251 16.93 21.01 1.61
C LEU A 251 15.48 21.54 1.62
N GLU A 252 15.00 21.97 0.46
CA GLU A 252 13.67 22.53 0.31
C GLU A 252 12.56 21.45 0.40
N SER A 253 11.35 21.85 0.82
CA SER A 253 10.19 20.96 0.95
C SER A 253 9.82 20.24 -0.36
N TRP A 254 10.02 20.87 -1.52
CA TRP A 254 9.76 20.25 -2.80
C TRP A 254 10.68 19.05 -3.07
N THR A 255 11.91 19.06 -2.53
CA THR A 255 12.85 17.91 -2.62
C THR A 255 12.27 16.70 -1.91
N ALA A 256 11.63 16.89 -0.76
CA ALA A 256 10.94 15.81 -0.05
C ALA A 256 9.80 15.20 -0.89
N ALA A 257 8.98 16.04 -1.51
CA ALA A 257 7.91 15.58 -2.40
C ALA A 257 8.46 14.86 -3.65
N ALA A 258 9.57 15.39 -4.22
CA ALA A 258 10.23 14.77 -5.37
C ALA A 258 10.78 13.37 -5.04
N ILE A 259 11.38 13.16 -3.85
CA ILE A 259 11.81 11.84 -3.40
C ILE A 259 10.62 10.86 -3.37
N LEU A 260 9.51 11.23 -2.71
CA LEU A 260 8.32 10.38 -2.62
C LEU A 260 7.73 10.07 -4.01
N SER A 261 7.75 11.05 -4.90
CA SER A 261 7.29 10.87 -6.28
C SER A 261 8.21 9.96 -7.08
N LEU A 262 9.51 10.12 -6.97
CA LEU A 262 10.48 9.23 -7.61
C LEU A 262 10.36 7.81 -7.09
N ILE A 263 10.09 7.63 -5.79
CA ILE A 263 9.77 6.32 -5.23
C ILE A 263 8.56 5.70 -5.94
N GLY A 264 7.47 6.46 -6.14
CA GLY A 264 6.29 5.99 -6.86
C GLY A 264 6.58 5.62 -8.31
N LEU A 265 7.31 6.48 -9.03
CA LEU A 265 7.65 6.28 -10.43
C LEU A 265 8.54 5.03 -10.64
N PHE A 266 9.64 4.95 -9.90
CA PHE A 266 10.59 3.84 -10.05
C PHE A 266 10.06 2.52 -9.50
N ASN A 267 9.07 2.56 -8.57
CA ASN A 267 8.37 1.37 -8.10
C ASN A 267 7.64 0.61 -9.22
N ILE A 268 7.12 1.32 -10.24
CA ILE A 268 6.50 0.70 -11.40
C ILE A 268 7.49 -0.25 -12.09
N PHE A 269 8.68 0.25 -12.39
CA PHE A 269 9.71 -0.53 -13.08
C PHE A 269 10.27 -1.66 -12.20
N GLY A 270 10.53 -1.36 -10.93
CA GLY A 270 11.08 -2.33 -9.99
C GLY A 270 10.15 -3.51 -9.72
N SER A 271 8.86 -3.26 -9.50
CA SER A 271 7.87 -4.31 -9.27
C SER A 271 7.65 -5.20 -10.50
N LEU A 272 7.63 -4.62 -11.71
CA LEU A 272 7.53 -5.38 -12.97
C LEU A 272 8.77 -6.25 -13.19
N LEU A 273 9.97 -5.68 -12.98
CA LEU A 273 11.21 -6.44 -13.13
C LEU A 273 11.32 -7.57 -12.10
N SER A 274 10.96 -7.31 -10.84
CA SER A 274 10.94 -8.34 -9.78
C SER A 274 9.97 -9.47 -10.12
N GLY A 275 8.77 -9.15 -10.63
CA GLY A 275 7.81 -10.13 -11.11
C GLY A 275 8.38 -10.99 -12.22
N TYR A 276 9.01 -10.38 -13.23
CA TYR A 276 9.66 -11.10 -14.32
C TYR A 276 10.83 -11.95 -13.83
N LEU A 277 11.74 -11.40 -13.04
CA LEU A 277 12.90 -12.14 -12.51
C LEU A 277 12.47 -13.31 -11.63
N SER A 278 11.35 -13.21 -10.90
CA SER A 278 10.81 -14.29 -10.07
C SER A 278 10.44 -15.55 -10.87
N THR A 279 10.32 -15.45 -12.19
CA THR A 279 10.13 -16.60 -13.09
C THR A 279 11.44 -17.23 -13.57
N LYS A 280 12.57 -16.54 -13.43
CA LYS A 280 13.88 -16.93 -13.96
C LYS A 280 14.89 -17.26 -12.88
N ILE A 281 14.83 -16.57 -11.74
CA ILE A 281 15.81 -16.64 -10.65
C ILE A 281 15.10 -17.03 -9.37
N SER A 282 15.83 -17.66 -8.45
CA SER A 282 15.33 -17.97 -7.11
C SER A 282 14.79 -16.73 -6.41
N LYS A 283 13.53 -16.78 -5.98
CA LYS A 283 12.85 -15.70 -5.26
C LYS A 283 13.58 -15.32 -3.96
N LYS A 284 14.30 -16.28 -3.33
CA LYS A 284 15.15 -16.03 -2.18
C LYS A 284 16.29 -15.07 -2.51
N ILE A 285 16.97 -15.27 -3.64
CA ILE A 285 18.06 -14.40 -4.09
C ILE A 285 17.52 -13.00 -4.37
N ILE A 286 16.37 -12.91 -5.07
CA ILE A 286 15.72 -11.63 -5.37
C ILE A 286 15.44 -10.85 -4.08
N LEU A 287 14.79 -11.48 -3.09
CA LEU A 287 14.48 -10.83 -1.81
C LEU A 287 15.73 -10.40 -1.07
N SER A 288 16.73 -11.28 -0.96
CA SER A 288 18.01 -10.95 -0.29
C SER A 288 18.69 -9.75 -0.96
N SER A 289 18.74 -9.73 -2.29
CA SER A 289 19.32 -8.60 -3.05
C SER A 289 18.54 -7.31 -2.80
N ILE A 290 17.20 -7.35 -2.82
CA ILE A 290 16.38 -6.16 -2.56
C ILE A 290 16.64 -5.61 -1.17
N TYR A 291 16.64 -6.44 -0.13
CA TYR A 291 16.88 -5.98 1.25
C TYR A 291 18.29 -5.43 1.45
N THR A 292 19.30 -6.08 0.88
CA THR A 292 20.68 -5.60 0.93
C THR A 292 20.83 -4.25 0.22
N LEU A 293 20.29 -4.12 -0.99
CA LEU A 293 20.35 -2.87 -1.77
C LEU A 293 19.58 -1.74 -1.10
N ARG A 294 18.44 -2.01 -0.44
CA ARG A 294 17.73 -1.01 0.37
C ARG A 294 18.59 -0.52 1.54
N GLY A 295 19.22 -1.43 2.27
CA GLY A 295 20.14 -1.07 3.36
C GLY A 295 21.27 -0.18 2.86
N ILE A 296 21.91 -0.56 1.75
CA ILE A 296 22.98 0.24 1.12
C ILE A 296 22.45 1.61 0.70
N SER A 297 21.28 1.68 0.06
CA SER A 297 20.68 2.94 -0.38
C SER A 297 20.40 3.89 0.78
N ILE A 298 19.87 3.38 1.92
CA ILE A 298 19.65 4.17 3.13
C ILE A 298 20.98 4.67 3.72
N ILE A 299 21.98 3.79 3.85
CA ILE A 299 23.30 4.14 4.39
C ILE A 299 23.93 5.25 3.54
N LEU A 300 23.95 5.08 2.23
CA LEU A 300 24.51 6.09 1.32
C LEU A 300 23.78 7.43 1.45
N PHE A 301 22.44 7.42 1.54
CA PHE A 301 21.65 8.65 1.68
C PHE A 301 21.95 9.40 2.98
N ILE A 302 22.21 8.69 4.08
CA ILE A 302 22.51 9.28 5.38
C ILE A 302 23.93 9.89 5.39
N PHE A 303 24.92 9.19 4.84
CA PHE A 303 26.34 9.57 4.93
C PHE A 303 26.80 10.51 3.80
N LEU A 304 26.12 10.53 2.65
CA LEU A 304 26.46 11.45 1.57
C LEU A 304 26.04 12.89 1.90
N PRO A 305 26.72 13.90 1.33
CA PRO A 305 26.34 15.29 1.50
C PRO A 305 24.88 15.55 1.12
N ALA A 306 24.20 16.40 1.89
CA ALA A 306 22.83 16.80 1.57
C ALA A 306 22.81 17.60 0.26
N SER A 307 22.21 17.04 -0.76
CA SER A 307 22.02 17.70 -2.06
C SER A 307 20.78 17.12 -2.75
N ASN A 308 20.16 17.90 -3.63
CA ASN A 308 19.03 17.46 -4.42
C ASN A 308 19.37 16.24 -5.29
N ILE A 309 20.58 16.18 -5.84
CA ILE A 309 21.03 15.05 -6.68
C ILE A 309 21.07 13.76 -5.85
N ASN A 310 21.69 13.78 -4.66
CA ASN A 310 21.76 12.60 -3.79
C ASN A 310 20.36 12.18 -3.31
N ALA A 311 19.48 13.14 -3.03
CA ALA A 311 18.10 12.90 -2.66
C ALA A 311 17.31 12.22 -3.81
N PHE A 312 17.49 12.65 -5.05
CA PHE A 312 16.82 12.07 -6.21
C PHE A 312 17.35 10.68 -6.56
N ILE A 313 18.68 10.47 -6.48
CA ILE A 313 19.28 9.15 -6.63
C ILE A 313 18.74 8.18 -5.58
N PHE A 314 18.62 8.63 -4.32
CA PHE A 314 18.00 7.86 -3.25
C PHE A 314 16.53 7.53 -3.59
N GLY A 315 15.72 8.53 -3.93
CA GLY A 315 14.31 8.33 -4.29
C GLY A 315 14.12 7.34 -5.44
N ALA A 316 14.93 7.43 -6.49
CA ALA A 316 14.89 6.54 -7.64
C ALA A 316 15.33 5.10 -7.26
N SER A 317 16.49 4.95 -6.60
CA SER A 317 17.04 3.64 -6.24
C SER A 317 16.17 2.92 -5.20
N PHE A 318 15.74 3.61 -4.16
CA PHE A 318 14.86 3.06 -3.14
C PHE A 318 13.46 2.75 -3.70
N GLY A 319 12.95 3.61 -4.59
CA GLY A 319 11.69 3.41 -5.30
C GLY A 319 11.70 2.16 -6.16
N PHE A 320 12.77 1.92 -6.90
CA PHE A 320 12.94 0.71 -7.70
C PHE A 320 12.87 -0.57 -6.86
N LEU A 321 13.25 -0.49 -5.60
CA LEU A 321 13.21 -1.59 -4.65
C LEU A 321 11.92 -1.62 -3.80
N TRP A 322 11.05 -0.58 -3.86
CA TRP A 322 9.96 -0.31 -2.91
C TRP A 322 8.99 -1.47 -2.70
N LEU A 323 8.13 -1.80 -3.66
CA LEU A 323 7.22 -2.94 -3.59
C LEU A 323 7.70 -4.17 -4.39
N SER A 324 8.96 -4.16 -4.82
CA SER A 324 9.57 -5.25 -5.58
C SER A 324 9.66 -6.56 -4.78
N THR A 325 9.49 -6.50 -3.46
CA THR A 325 9.41 -7.67 -2.58
C THR A 325 8.07 -8.41 -2.68
N VAL A 326 6.98 -7.74 -3.04
CA VAL A 326 5.61 -8.28 -3.01
C VAL A 326 5.43 -9.50 -3.92
N PRO A 327 5.80 -9.46 -5.23
CA PRO A 327 5.65 -10.61 -6.12
C PRO A 327 6.46 -11.82 -5.68
N ALA A 328 7.69 -11.59 -5.23
CA ALA A 328 8.57 -12.66 -4.78
C ALA A 328 8.06 -13.31 -3.48
N THR A 329 7.61 -12.49 -2.50
CA THR A 329 7.09 -12.96 -1.21
C THR A 329 5.82 -13.80 -1.38
N SER A 330 4.81 -13.29 -2.10
CA SER A 330 3.59 -14.04 -2.38
C SER A 330 3.87 -15.32 -3.18
N GLY A 331 4.82 -15.25 -4.12
CA GLY A 331 5.25 -16.40 -4.89
C GLY A 331 5.98 -17.48 -4.08
N ILE A 332 6.68 -17.13 -2.99
CA ILE A 332 7.27 -18.13 -2.06
C ILE A 332 6.17 -18.80 -1.24
N VAL A 333 5.22 -18.05 -0.69
CA VAL A 333 4.10 -18.62 0.06
C VAL A 333 3.31 -19.60 -0.82
N ALA A 334 3.00 -19.20 -2.07
CA ALA A 334 2.31 -20.07 -3.02
C ALA A 334 3.12 -21.32 -3.39
N HIS A 335 4.45 -21.22 -3.44
CA HIS A 335 5.32 -22.37 -3.74
C HIS A 335 5.37 -23.39 -2.59
N ILE A 336 5.37 -22.91 -1.33
CA ILE A 336 5.47 -23.80 -0.15
C ILE A 336 4.13 -24.47 0.18
N PHE A 337 3.01 -23.72 0.14
CA PHE A 337 1.72 -24.16 0.66
C PHE A 337 0.62 -24.30 -0.42
N GLY A 338 0.96 -24.05 -1.69
CA GLY A 338 -0.04 -23.99 -2.75
C GLY A 338 -0.90 -22.73 -2.70
N THR A 339 -1.94 -22.70 -3.54
CA THR A 339 -2.80 -21.51 -3.72
C THR A 339 -4.01 -21.49 -2.79
N LYS A 340 -4.40 -22.64 -2.23
CA LYS A 340 -5.61 -22.80 -1.44
C LYS A 340 -5.66 -21.89 -0.21
N TYR A 341 -4.59 -21.85 0.58
CA TYR A 341 -4.47 -21.03 1.79
C TYR A 341 -3.63 -19.77 1.57
N LEU A 342 -3.30 -19.46 0.31
CA LEU A 342 -2.43 -18.33 -0.03
C LEU A 342 -2.94 -17.01 0.57
N GLY A 343 -4.25 -16.77 0.50
CA GLY A 343 -4.84 -15.53 1.00
C GLY A 343 -4.57 -15.31 2.49
N ILE A 344 -4.83 -16.32 3.32
CA ILE A 344 -4.64 -16.18 4.77
C ILE A 344 -3.18 -16.22 5.17
N LEU A 345 -2.38 -17.11 4.56
CA LEU A 345 -0.96 -17.24 4.89
C LEU A 345 -0.19 -15.98 4.44
N TYR A 346 -0.47 -15.46 3.25
CA TYR A 346 0.10 -14.17 2.83
C TYR A 346 -0.45 -13.01 3.66
N GLY A 347 -1.70 -13.09 4.10
CA GLY A 347 -2.30 -12.12 5.02
C GLY A 347 -1.53 -12.00 6.35
N ILE A 348 -1.06 -13.11 6.93
CA ILE A 348 -0.20 -13.11 8.13
C ILE A 348 1.18 -12.50 7.84
N VAL A 349 1.78 -12.83 6.69
CA VAL A 349 3.03 -12.20 6.24
C VAL A 349 2.84 -10.70 6.09
N PHE A 350 1.72 -10.26 5.51
CA PHE A 350 1.39 -8.84 5.37
C PHE A 350 1.11 -8.17 6.73
N LEU A 351 0.45 -8.86 7.66
CA LEU A 351 0.27 -8.35 9.02
C LEU A 351 1.62 -8.12 9.72
N SER A 352 2.58 -9.05 9.55
CA SER A 352 3.95 -8.87 10.06
C SER A 352 4.62 -7.62 9.48
N HIS A 353 4.43 -7.36 8.18
CA HIS A 353 4.88 -6.12 7.55
C HIS A 353 4.27 -4.88 8.21
N GLN A 354 2.98 -4.91 8.51
CA GLN A 354 2.30 -3.77 9.13
C GLN A 354 2.73 -3.57 10.59
N VAL A 355 3.01 -4.64 11.32
CA VAL A 355 3.63 -4.56 12.67
C VAL A 355 5.04 -3.95 12.58
N GLY A 356 5.82 -4.31 11.57
CA GLY A 356 7.11 -3.70 11.31
C GLY A 356 7.02 -2.21 10.91
N SER A 357 5.90 -1.83 10.34
CA SER A 357 5.59 -0.45 9.94
C SER A 357 5.14 0.43 11.13
N PHE A 358 4.58 -0.17 12.16
CA PHE A 358 4.20 0.48 13.43
C PHE A 358 5.45 0.90 14.21
#